data_a22e9b0f0b01db9ae55ef8e0bf41d825
#
_entry.id   a22e9b0f0b01db9ae55ef8e0bf41d825
#
_cell.length_a   1.000
_cell.length_b   1.000
_cell.length_c   1.000
_cell.angle_alpha   90.00
_cell.angle_beta   90.00
_cell.angle_gamma   90.00
#
_symmetry.space_group_name_H-M   'P 1'
#
loop_
_entity.id
_entity.type
_entity.pdbx_description
1 polymer ?
#
loop_
_entity_poly.entity_id
_entity_poly.type
_entity_poly.pdbx_seq_one_letter_code
_entity_poly.pdbx_strand_id
1 'polypeptide(L)'
;DGTPLATLWIVIVLAIAIRRLPYALRAAYAALQQISLSLEEAAENLGATKSRTVRRIVIPLMTGGLLAGFVTSFATAAVELSAVLMLVQNNSDAPLSYGLYVLMQTPAGRGAGAALGVIAVIIVAVCMALSQFVADRSQRARGMDI
;
A
#
# COMPACT_ATOMS: atom_id res chain seq x y z
N ASP A 1 17.62 12.95 -27.65
CA ASP A 1 17.08 11.59 -27.64
C ASP A 1 16.33 11.39 -26.32
N GLY A 2 15.11 11.98 -26.25
CA GLY A 2 14.30 11.94 -25.04
C GLY A 2 13.60 10.59 -24.90
N THR A 3 13.96 9.85 -23.89
CA THR A 3 13.06 8.79 -23.40
C THR A 3 11.74 9.44 -23.01
N PRO A 4 10.59 8.96 -23.49
CA PRO A 4 9.32 9.61 -23.19
C PRO A 4 9.10 9.62 -21.67
N LEU A 5 8.71 10.75 -21.11
CA LEU A 5 8.48 11.00 -19.67
C LEU A 5 7.62 9.90 -19.01
N ALA A 6 6.68 9.32 -19.77
CA ALA A 6 5.87 8.18 -19.35
C ALA A 6 6.72 6.95 -18.97
N THR A 7 7.86 6.74 -19.60
CA THR A 7 8.74 5.59 -19.33
C THR A 7 9.46 5.73 -18.00
N LEU A 8 9.85 6.96 -17.63
CA LEU A 8 10.51 7.25 -16.34
C LEU A 8 9.57 7.05 -15.15
N TRP A 9 8.35 7.53 -15.23
CA TRP A 9 7.34 7.33 -14.20
C TRP A 9 7.00 5.84 -13.98
N ILE A 10 6.86 5.09 -15.07
CA ILE A 10 6.62 3.66 -15.01
C ILE A 10 7.78 2.95 -14.31
N VAL A 11 9.02 3.32 -14.61
CA VAL A 11 10.20 2.72 -13.98
C VAL A 11 10.24 3.01 -12.48
N ILE A 12 9.95 4.25 -12.05
CA ILE A 12 9.88 4.62 -10.63
C ILE A 12 8.78 3.81 -9.93
N VAL A 13 7.58 3.75 -10.51
CA VAL A 13 6.45 3.00 -9.96
C VAL A 13 6.78 1.52 -9.83
N LEU A 14 7.37 0.91 -10.86
CA LEU A 14 7.78 -0.49 -10.85
C LEU A 14 8.87 -0.76 -9.81
N ALA A 15 9.86 0.11 -9.70
CA ALA A 15 10.93 -0.03 -8.70
C ALA A 15 10.36 0.00 -7.27
N ILE A 16 9.46 0.94 -6.98
CA ILE A 16 8.78 1.01 -5.67
C ILE A 16 7.90 -0.22 -5.46
N ALA A 17 7.12 -0.64 -6.46
CA ALA A 17 6.25 -1.81 -6.36
C ALA A 17 7.03 -3.10 -6.06
N ILE A 18 8.13 -3.33 -6.76
CA ILE A 18 8.99 -4.50 -6.54
C ILE A 18 9.59 -4.47 -5.12
N ARG A 19 10.07 -3.32 -4.66
CA ARG A 19 10.61 -3.19 -3.29
C ARG A 19 9.55 -3.41 -2.21
N ARG A 20 8.29 -3.10 -2.47
CA ARG A 20 7.17 -3.29 -1.52
C ARG A 20 6.48 -4.64 -1.63
N LEU A 21 6.76 -5.39 -2.70
CA LEU A 21 6.18 -6.72 -2.91
C LEU A 21 6.35 -7.67 -1.70
N PRO A 22 7.52 -7.74 -1.02
CA PRO A 22 7.67 -8.62 0.15
C PRO A 22 6.72 -8.28 1.30
N TYR A 23 6.39 -7.00 1.51
CA TYR A 23 5.46 -6.58 2.56
C TYR A 23 4.02 -7.00 2.22
N ALA A 24 3.61 -6.78 0.97
CA ALA A 24 2.29 -7.20 0.49
C ALA A 24 2.11 -8.71 0.55
N LEU A 25 3.13 -9.48 0.14
CA LEU A 25 3.11 -10.95 0.21
C LEU A 25 3.03 -11.46 1.65
N ARG A 26 3.80 -10.88 2.58
CA ARG A 26 3.74 -11.26 4.00
C ARG A 26 2.36 -10.99 4.60
N ALA A 27 1.76 -9.84 4.29
CA ALA A 27 0.43 -9.49 4.76
C ALA A 27 -0.64 -10.44 4.19
N ALA A 28 -0.56 -10.76 2.90
CA ALA A 28 -1.46 -11.71 2.26
C ALA A 28 -1.32 -13.12 2.85
N TYR A 29 -0.10 -13.57 3.08
CA TYR A 29 0.19 -14.86 3.67
C TYR A 29 -0.32 -14.94 5.11
N ALA A 30 -0.06 -13.92 5.93
CA ALA A 30 -0.57 -13.84 7.30
C ALA A 30 -2.10 -13.83 7.35
N ALA A 31 -2.76 -13.12 6.43
CA ALA A 31 -4.20 -13.12 6.32
C ALA A 31 -4.76 -14.49 5.92
N LEU A 32 -4.06 -15.21 5.04
CA LEU A 32 -4.46 -16.57 4.65
C LEU A 32 -4.32 -17.57 5.81
N GLN A 33 -3.25 -17.46 6.58
CA GLN A 33 -3.02 -18.36 7.74
C GLN A 33 -4.07 -18.21 8.85
N GLN A 34 -4.79 -17.09 8.90
CA GLN A 34 -5.87 -16.87 9.88
C GLN A 34 -7.18 -17.59 9.49
N ILE A 35 -7.27 -18.11 8.28
CA ILE A 35 -8.45 -18.84 7.81
C ILE A 35 -8.27 -20.32 8.15
N SER A 36 -9.21 -20.88 8.92
CA SER A 36 -9.16 -22.30 9.27
C SER A 36 -9.49 -23.17 8.06
N LEU A 37 -8.72 -24.25 7.88
CA LEU A 37 -8.98 -25.26 6.85
C LEU A 37 -10.38 -25.87 6.96
N SER A 38 -10.92 -25.95 8.17
CA SER A 38 -12.28 -26.47 8.42
C SER A 38 -13.37 -25.69 7.69
N LEU A 39 -13.18 -24.40 7.42
CA LEU A 39 -14.13 -23.60 6.62
C LEU A 39 -14.12 -24.02 5.15
N GLU A 40 -12.96 -24.34 4.61
CA GLU A 40 -12.83 -24.81 3.23
C GLU A 40 -13.43 -26.22 3.09
N GLU A 41 -13.13 -27.12 4.02
CA GLU A 41 -13.68 -28.48 4.07
C GLU A 41 -15.20 -28.46 4.23
N ALA A 42 -15.74 -27.62 5.10
CA ALA A 42 -17.19 -27.46 5.26
C ALA A 42 -17.88 -26.99 3.98
N ALA A 43 -17.25 -26.05 3.26
CA ALA A 43 -17.76 -25.57 1.98
C ALA A 43 -17.74 -26.68 0.90
N GLU A 44 -16.68 -27.47 0.85
CA GLU A 44 -16.56 -28.61 -0.08
C GLU A 44 -17.62 -29.69 0.24
N ASN A 45 -17.85 -30.00 1.52
CA ASN A 45 -18.89 -30.93 1.96
C ASN A 45 -20.32 -30.50 1.57
N LEU A 46 -20.53 -29.17 1.48
CA LEU A 46 -21.77 -28.57 0.97
C LEU A 46 -21.84 -28.49 -0.55
N GLY A 47 -20.88 -29.09 -1.27
CA GLY A 47 -20.85 -29.15 -2.73
C GLY A 47 -20.30 -27.89 -3.40
N ALA A 48 -19.61 -27.00 -2.68
CA ALA A 48 -18.95 -25.84 -3.29
C ALA A 48 -17.70 -26.29 -4.06
N THR A 49 -17.52 -25.75 -5.26
CA THR A 49 -16.26 -25.93 -5.99
C THR A 49 -15.15 -25.07 -5.37
N LYS A 50 -13.88 -25.51 -5.46
CA LYS A 50 -12.71 -24.76 -4.95
C LYS A 50 -12.71 -23.29 -5.36
N SER A 51 -13.01 -23.00 -6.61
CA SER A 51 -13.11 -21.62 -7.11
C SER A 51 -14.20 -20.80 -6.42
N ARG A 52 -15.35 -21.43 -6.10
CA ARG A 52 -16.45 -20.79 -5.38
C ARG A 52 -16.07 -20.53 -3.92
N THR A 53 -15.41 -21.49 -3.26
CA THR A 53 -14.89 -21.35 -1.88
C THR A 53 -13.89 -20.21 -1.78
N VAL A 54 -12.90 -20.18 -2.67
CA VAL A 54 -11.90 -19.09 -2.69
C VAL A 54 -12.58 -17.74 -2.89
N ARG A 55 -13.47 -17.61 -3.87
CA ARG A 55 -14.07 -16.32 -4.22
C ARG A 55 -15.09 -15.80 -3.21
N ARG A 56 -15.85 -16.72 -2.57
CA ARG A 56 -16.94 -16.36 -1.65
C ARG A 56 -16.58 -16.41 -0.18
N ILE A 57 -15.53 -17.14 0.20
CA ILE A 57 -15.13 -17.33 1.59
C ILE A 57 -13.72 -16.77 1.80
N VAL A 58 -12.71 -17.31 1.14
CA VAL A 58 -11.31 -16.99 1.41
C VAL A 58 -11.00 -15.52 1.09
N ILE A 59 -11.26 -15.04 -0.13
CA ILE A 59 -10.97 -13.67 -0.53
C ILE A 59 -11.68 -12.64 0.37
N PRO A 60 -12.98 -12.75 0.66
CA PRO A 60 -13.63 -11.85 1.58
C PRO A 60 -13.03 -11.86 2.99
N LEU A 61 -12.67 -13.01 3.52
CA LEU A 61 -12.05 -13.12 4.84
C LEU A 61 -10.65 -12.48 4.88
N MET A 62 -9.89 -12.57 3.80
CA MET A 62 -8.57 -11.97 3.68
C MET A 62 -8.59 -10.44 3.56
N THR A 63 -9.71 -9.81 3.20
CA THR A 63 -9.73 -8.37 2.88
C THR A 63 -9.18 -7.48 3.98
N GLY A 64 -9.44 -7.78 5.25
CA GLY A 64 -8.89 -7.01 6.37
C GLY A 64 -7.36 -7.03 6.41
N GLY A 65 -6.77 -8.21 6.29
CA GLY A 65 -5.32 -8.36 6.26
C GLY A 65 -4.66 -7.77 5.00
N LEU A 66 -5.33 -7.90 3.84
CA LEU A 66 -4.88 -7.29 2.59
C LEU A 66 -4.89 -5.76 2.66
N LEU A 67 -5.95 -5.17 3.27
CA LEU A 67 -6.02 -3.73 3.50
C LEU A 67 -4.92 -3.25 4.43
N ALA A 68 -4.67 -3.95 5.54
CA ALA A 68 -3.57 -3.63 6.45
C ALA A 68 -2.20 -3.67 5.73
N GLY A 69 -1.97 -4.70 4.90
CA GLY A 69 -0.78 -4.82 4.07
C GLY A 69 -0.65 -3.69 3.04
N PHE A 70 -1.74 -3.30 2.40
CA PHE A 70 -1.78 -2.19 1.47
C PHE A 70 -1.40 -0.87 2.16
N VAL A 71 -1.99 -0.57 3.33
CA VAL A 71 -1.69 0.65 4.08
C VAL A 71 -0.23 0.72 4.48
N THR A 72 0.31 -0.37 5.01
CA THR A 72 1.72 -0.43 5.41
C THR A 72 2.64 -0.23 4.21
N SER A 73 2.33 -0.87 3.08
CA SER A 73 3.09 -0.72 1.84
C SER A 73 2.99 0.70 1.30
N PHE A 74 1.79 1.30 1.32
CA PHE A 74 1.57 2.67 0.87
C PHE A 74 2.31 3.69 1.75
N ALA A 75 2.16 3.61 3.08
CA ALA A 75 2.82 4.52 4.01
C ALA A 75 4.35 4.50 3.84
N THR A 76 4.92 3.31 3.70
CA THR A 76 6.37 3.17 3.47
C THR A 76 6.79 3.58 2.06
N ALA A 77 5.94 3.42 1.03
CA ALA A 77 6.20 3.88 -0.32
C ALA A 77 6.15 5.41 -0.44
N ALA A 78 5.25 6.07 0.28
CA ALA A 78 5.09 7.52 0.25
C ALA A 78 6.35 8.28 0.73
N VAL A 79 7.13 7.67 1.63
CA VAL A 79 8.40 8.23 2.15
C VAL A 79 9.64 7.62 1.50
N GLU A 80 9.47 6.86 0.41
CA GLU A 80 10.59 6.23 -0.28
C GLU A 80 11.45 7.29 -1.01
N LEU A 81 12.68 7.43 -0.58
CA LEU A 81 13.63 8.39 -1.14
C LEU A 81 14.77 7.72 -1.92
N SER A 82 15.24 6.56 -1.47
CA SER A 82 16.44 5.94 -2.02
C SER A 82 16.33 5.58 -3.50
N ALA A 83 15.23 4.92 -3.89
CA ALA A 83 14.99 4.57 -5.28
C ALA A 83 14.72 5.81 -6.14
N VAL A 84 14.01 6.78 -5.57
CA VAL A 84 13.65 8.04 -6.24
C VAL A 84 14.90 8.86 -6.55
N LEU A 85 15.85 9.01 -5.61
CA LEU A 85 17.11 9.73 -5.82
C LEU A 85 17.95 9.15 -6.96
N MET A 86 17.89 7.82 -7.16
CA MET A 86 18.63 7.17 -8.25
C MET A 86 17.96 7.30 -9.61
N LEU A 87 16.64 7.40 -9.64
CA LEU A 87 15.85 7.33 -10.88
C LEU A 87 15.39 8.68 -11.39
N VAL A 88 15.29 9.70 -10.52
CA VAL A 88 14.86 11.05 -10.92
C VAL A 88 16.00 11.76 -11.62
N GLN A 89 15.80 12.12 -12.90
CA GLN A 89 16.74 12.86 -13.71
C GLN A 89 16.38 14.35 -13.82
N ASN A 90 15.10 14.70 -13.71
CA ASN A 90 14.59 16.07 -13.81
C ASN A 90 13.75 16.44 -12.59
N ASN A 91 13.96 17.64 -12.05
CA ASN A 91 13.25 18.15 -10.88
C ASN A 91 11.75 18.40 -11.13
N SER A 92 11.34 18.63 -12.39
CA SER A 92 9.94 18.91 -12.76
C SER A 92 9.00 17.75 -12.53
N ASP A 93 9.51 16.52 -12.60
CA ASP A 93 8.70 15.30 -12.53
C ASP A 93 8.95 14.49 -11.25
N ALA A 94 9.57 15.14 -10.27
CA ALA A 94 10.02 14.49 -9.06
C ALA A 94 8.87 14.18 -8.09
N PRO A 95 8.83 12.97 -7.50
CA PRO A 95 7.90 12.65 -6.41
C PRO A 95 8.07 13.57 -5.20
N LEU A 96 7.01 13.62 -4.36
CA LEU A 96 6.97 14.47 -3.17
C LEU A 96 8.18 14.29 -2.24
N SER A 97 8.65 13.05 -2.05
CA SER A 97 9.82 12.73 -1.23
C SER A 97 11.11 13.35 -1.74
N TYR A 98 11.29 13.41 -3.07
CA TYR A 98 12.43 14.08 -3.69
C TYR A 98 12.35 15.60 -3.55
N GLY A 99 11.18 16.18 -3.79
CA GLY A 99 10.96 17.62 -3.63
C GLY A 99 11.27 18.07 -2.19
N LEU A 100 10.81 17.31 -1.22
CA LEU A 100 11.13 17.53 0.20
C LEU A 100 12.65 17.49 0.44
N TYR A 101 13.34 16.48 -0.07
CA TYR A 101 14.78 16.33 0.07
C TYR A 101 15.53 17.55 -0.51
N VAL A 102 15.22 17.96 -1.74
CA VAL A 102 15.89 19.09 -2.41
C VAL A 102 15.65 20.40 -1.65
N LEU A 103 14.43 20.67 -1.21
CA LEU A 103 14.10 21.88 -0.45
C LEU A 103 14.84 21.93 0.90
N MET A 104 15.01 20.81 1.56
CA MET A 104 15.72 20.75 2.86
C MET A 104 17.24 20.95 2.72
N GLN A 105 17.82 20.79 1.53
CA GLN A 105 19.25 20.99 1.29
C GLN A 105 19.65 22.47 1.26
N THR A 106 18.71 23.39 1.06
CA THR A 106 19.00 24.82 0.98
C THR A 106 18.43 25.57 2.19
N PRO A 107 19.16 26.54 2.79
CA PRO A 107 18.65 27.32 3.91
C PRO A 107 17.35 28.06 3.57
N ALA A 108 17.23 28.59 2.36
CA ALA A 108 16.03 29.30 1.89
C ALA A 108 14.83 28.37 1.67
N GLY A 109 15.07 27.09 1.37
CA GLY A 109 14.02 26.09 1.11
C GLY A 109 13.50 25.39 2.36
N ARG A 110 14.15 25.54 3.51
CA ARG A 110 13.78 24.80 4.74
C ARG A 110 12.34 25.05 5.18
N GLY A 111 11.85 26.28 5.08
CA GLY A 111 10.46 26.62 5.41
C GLY A 111 9.47 25.93 4.47
N ALA A 112 9.72 25.97 3.17
CA ALA A 112 8.90 25.28 2.18
C ALA A 112 9.00 23.76 2.31
N GLY A 113 10.19 23.21 2.59
CA GLY A 113 10.41 21.80 2.85
C GLY A 113 9.66 21.32 4.08
N ALA A 114 9.67 22.09 5.18
CA ALA A 114 8.89 21.75 6.37
C ALA A 114 7.39 21.75 6.10
N ALA A 115 6.86 22.74 5.36
CA ALA A 115 5.46 22.78 4.97
C ALA A 115 5.06 21.56 4.10
N LEU A 116 5.90 21.19 3.15
CA LEU A 116 5.73 20.00 2.30
C LEU A 116 5.76 18.72 3.13
N GLY A 117 6.63 18.64 4.14
CA GLY A 117 6.69 17.52 5.07
C GLY A 117 5.41 17.38 5.90
N VAL A 118 4.84 18.48 6.39
CA VAL A 118 3.55 18.47 7.09
C VAL A 118 2.44 17.96 6.17
N ILE A 119 2.39 18.42 4.93
CA ILE A 119 1.41 17.95 3.94
C ILE A 119 1.57 16.44 3.70
N ALA A 120 2.79 15.95 3.54
CA ALA A 120 3.07 14.53 3.36
C ALA A 120 2.58 13.69 4.55
N VAL A 121 2.84 14.14 5.78
CA VAL A 121 2.38 13.47 7.01
C VAL A 121 0.84 13.45 7.07
N ILE A 122 0.17 14.55 6.75
CA ILE A 122 -1.29 14.62 6.73
C ILE A 122 -1.87 13.66 5.69
N ILE A 123 -1.33 13.62 4.47
CA ILE A 123 -1.79 12.69 3.42
C ILE A 123 -1.65 11.24 3.90
N VAL A 124 -0.50 10.86 4.43
CA VAL A 124 -0.27 9.50 4.93
C VAL A 124 -1.22 9.18 6.08
N ALA A 125 -1.37 10.09 7.05
CA ALA A 125 -2.27 9.91 8.19
C ALA A 125 -3.73 9.74 7.76
N VAL A 126 -4.21 10.55 6.82
CA VAL A 126 -5.56 10.44 6.26
C VAL A 126 -5.75 9.11 5.53
N CYS A 127 -4.80 8.72 4.70
CA CYS A 127 -4.86 7.42 4.01
C CYS A 127 -4.89 6.24 4.99
N MET A 128 -4.07 6.29 6.06
CA MET A 128 -4.07 5.28 7.11
C MET A 128 -5.40 5.25 7.87
N ALA A 129 -5.94 6.40 8.26
CA ALA A 129 -7.22 6.49 8.96
C ALA A 129 -8.38 5.97 8.10
N LEU A 130 -8.45 6.36 6.83
CA LEU A 130 -9.46 5.88 5.89
C LEU A 130 -9.39 4.36 5.71
N SER A 131 -8.19 3.81 5.62
CA SER A 131 -8.00 2.39 5.46
C SER A 131 -8.42 1.61 6.70
N GLN A 132 -8.08 2.08 7.90
CA GLN A 132 -8.55 1.48 9.15
C GLN A 132 -10.06 1.54 9.25
N PHE A 133 -10.66 2.68 8.92
CA PHE A 133 -12.11 2.84 8.93
C PHE A 133 -12.82 1.86 7.98
N VAL A 134 -12.28 1.65 6.78
CA VAL A 134 -12.81 0.68 5.81
C VAL A 134 -12.64 -0.76 6.34
N ALA A 135 -11.49 -1.07 6.93
CA ALA A 135 -11.24 -2.39 7.53
C ALA A 135 -12.21 -2.69 8.66
N ASP A 136 -12.42 -1.74 9.59
CA ASP A 136 -13.34 -1.89 10.72
C ASP A 136 -14.79 -2.05 10.26
N ARG A 137 -15.23 -1.26 9.28
CA ARG A 137 -16.57 -1.42 8.70
C ARG A 137 -16.75 -2.78 8.06
N SER A 138 -15.74 -3.28 7.36
CA SER A 138 -15.77 -4.61 6.74
C SER A 138 -15.90 -5.72 7.79
N GLN A 139 -15.25 -5.58 8.94
CA GLN A 139 -15.36 -6.54 10.05
C GLN A 139 -16.71 -6.47 10.75
N ARG A 140 -17.24 -5.29 11.06
CA ARG A 140 -18.57 -5.11 11.66
C ARG A 140 -19.70 -5.60 10.77
N ALA A 141 -19.64 -5.37 9.47
CA ALA A 141 -20.63 -5.87 8.51
C ALA A 141 -20.67 -7.42 8.42
N ARG A 142 -19.68 -8.11 8.96
CA ARG A 142 -19.57 -9.57 8.98
C ARG A 142 -20.09 -10.23 10.26
N GLY A 143 -20.69 -9.45 11.19
CA GLY A 143 -21.34 -10.01 12.38
C GLY A 143 -20.37 -10.68 13.35
N MET A 144 -19.13 -10.24 13.42
CA MET A 144 -18.18 -10.66 14.46
C MET A 144 -18.30 -9.74 15.69
N ASP A 145 -19.51 -9.42 16.10
CA ASP A 145 -19.79 -8.91 17.42
C ASP A 145 -19.90 -10.14 18.35
N ILE A 146 -18.76 -10.54 18.93
CA ILE A 146 -18.72 -11.40 20.12
C ILE A 146 -18.44 -10.52 21.30
#